data_24ed2533e73bb88898e46dee1b544a76
#
_entry.id   24ed2533e73bb88898e46dee1b544a76
#
_cell.length_a   1.000
_cell.length_b   1.000
_cell.length_c   1.000
_cell.angle_alpha   90.00
_cell.angle_beta   90.00
_cell.angle_gamma   90.00
#
_symmetry.space_group_name_H-M   'P 1'
#
loop_
_entity.id
_entity.type
_entity.pdbx_description
1 polymer ?
#
loop_
_entity_poly.entity_id
_entity_poly.type
_entity_poly.pdbx_seq_one_letter_code
_entity_poly.pdbx_strand_id
1 'polypeptide(L)'
;PELNGCSCPFDPGAVIDDKGQAWVSFGGGDKNKLHGTDLIPGNARIAKLTPDMLGIESVSEIPAPYHFEANELDYINGKWVYTYNTNWMSRNEWPYNNADGKPSTCSMVYMTSTMPMQKDSWTYENNYLKNPGEYGMSYCNNHTHLLKYEGQWYIFYHNLLLKDYHDFDGGFRSICVDKIDVDEKNVKIKMTQMTRKGVDQIRPL
;
A
#
# COMPACT_ATOMS: atom_id res chain seq x y z
N PRO A 1 18.54 -2.69 -11.96
CA PRO A 1 18.83 -1.31 -12.34
C PRO A 1 18.25 -0.35 -11.32
N GLU A 2 18.98 0.70 -11.02
CA GLU A 2 18.56 1.78 -10.16
C GLU A 2 17.72 2.77 -10.98
N LEU A 3 16.64 3.30 -10.38
CA LEU A 3 15.82 4.35 -10.99
C LEU A 3 15.67 5.51 -9.99
N ASN A 4 16.24 6.66 -10.33
CA ASN A 4 16.17 7.89 -9.54
C ASN A 4 16.48 7.70 -8.04
N GLY A 5 17.59 7.03 -7.72
CA GLY A 5 18.02 6.74 -6.36
C GLY A 5 17.23 5.62 -5.66
N CYS A 6 16.33 4.94 -6.37
CA CYS A 6 15.67 3.73 -5.89
C CYS A 6 16.41 2.50 -6.45
N SER A 7 17.07 1.76 -5.57
CA SER A 7 17.88 0.58 -5.97
C SER A 7 17.02 -0.62 -6.38
N CYS A 8 15.77 -0.65 -5.97
CA CYS A 8 14.83 -1.73 -6.24
C CYS A 8 13.46 -1.15 -6.69
N PRO A 9 13.37 -0.62 -7.94
CA PRO A 9 12.12 -0.07 -8.46
C PRO A 9 11.20 -1.21 -8.93
N PHE A 10 10.26 -1.62 -8.08
CA PHE A 10 9.24 -2.62 -8.40
C PHE A 10 7.90 -2.33 -7.74
N ASP A 11 6.90 -3.18 -7.92
CA ASP A 11 5.53 -3.03 -7.44
C ASP A 11 4.94 -1.66 -7.77
N PRO A 12 4.74 -1.31 -9.05
CA PRO A 12 4.23 -0.01 -9.42
C PRO A 12 2.74 0.13 -9.13
N GLY A 13 2.36 1.21 -8.43
CA GLY A 13 0.97 1.67 -8.33
C GLY A 13 0.77 2.91 -9.21
N ALA A 14 -0.34 2.99 -9.95
CA ALA A 14 -0.57 4.08 -10.90
C ALA A 14 -1.95 4.72 -10.73
N VAL A 15 -2.01 6.05 -10.91
CA VAL A 15 -3.26 6.80 -10.86
C VAL A 15 -3.25 7.96 -11.86
N ILE A 16 -4.43 8.38 -12.30
CA ILE A 16 -4.65 9.63 -13.03
C ILE A 16 -5.39 10.60 -12.09
N ASP A 17 -4.86 11.80 -11.90
CA ASP A 17 -5.49 12.83 -11.09
C ASP A 17 -6.67 13.51 -11.81
N ASP A 18 -7.34 14.43 -11.13
CA ASP A 18 -8.49 15.17 -11.64
C ASP A 18 -8.18 16.14 -12.80
N LYS A 19 -6.88 16.36 -13.08
CA LYS A 19 -6.40 17.16 -14.22
C LYS A 19 -5.97 16.30 -15.40
N GLY A 20 -6.14 14.97 -15.30
CA GLY A 20 -5.73 14.04 -16.34
C GLY A 20 -4.22 13.72 -16.35
N GLN A 21 -3.49 14.13 -15.33
CA GLN A 21 -2.07 13.81 -15.19
C GLN A 21 -1.87 12.40 -14.62
N ALA A 22 -1.07 11.60 -15.30
CA ALA A 22 -0.71 10.26 -14.85
C ALA A 22 0.48 10.28 -13.90
N TRP A 23 0.39 9.45 -12.86
CA TRP A 23 1.38 9.29 -11.80
C TRP A 23 1.66 7.82 -11.57
N VAL A 24 2.87 7.50 -11.12
CA VAL A 24 3.24 6.15 -10.70
C VAL A 24 4.04 6.20 -9.40
N SER A 25 3.69 5.36 -8.45
CA SER A 25 4.52 5.05 -7.28
C SER A 25 5.29 3.76 -7.53
N PHE A 26 6.48 3.64 -6.96
CA PHE A 26 7.29 2.43 -7.04
C PHE A 26 8.33 2.40 -5.94
N GLY A 27 8.89 1.23 -5.70
CA GLY A 27 9.97 1.03 -4.77
C GLY A 27 9.85 -0.26 -4.00
N GLY A 28 10.95 -0.71 -3.43
CA GLY A 28 10.97 -1.92 -2.66
C GLY A 28 12.15 -2.02 -1.72
N GLY A 29 12.17 -3.06 -0.92
CA GLY A 29 13.25 -3.35 -0.01
C GLY A 29 14.58 -3.40 -0.76
N ASP A 30 15.53 -2.56 -0.36
CA ASP A 30 16.90 -2.65 -0.85
C ASP A 30 17.46 -4.02 -0.47
N LYS A 31 18.04 -4.71 -1.44
CA LYS A 31 18.70 -6.02 -1.20
C LYS A 31 19.75 -5.94 -0.09
N ASN A 32 20.38 -4.78 0.09
CA ASN A 32 21.36 -4.52 1.13
C ASN A 32 20.74 -4.02 2.44
N LYS A 33 19.43 -3.62 2.43
CA LYS A 33 18.69 -3.06 3.55
C LYS A 33 17.36 -3.77 3.81
N LEU A 34 17.12 -4.94 3.21
CA LEU A 34 15.91 -5.77 3.44
C LEU A 34 15.62 -6.01 4.92
N HIS A 35 16.64 -5.89 5.75
CA HIS A 35 16.59 -6.07 7.20
C HIS A 35 16.94 -4.80 7.97
N GLY A 36 16.89 -3.65 7.30
CA GLY A 36 17.13 -2.35 7.94
C GLY A 36 16.06 -2.02 8.96
N THR A 37 16.47 -1.53 10.13
CA THR A 37 15.59 -1.05 11.20
C THR A 37 15.26 0.43 11.06
N ASP A 38 15.73 1.05 10.00
CA ASP A 38 15.53 2.48 9.74
C ASP A 38 14.05 2.81 9.64
N LEU A 39 13.63 3.83 10.39
CA LEU A 39 12.25 4.31 10.34
C LEU A 39 11.87 4.72 8.90
N ILE A 40 12.75 5.45 8.20
CA ILE A 40 12.55 5.89 6.82
C ILE A 40 13.66 5.29 5.95
N PRO A 41 13.42 4.14 5.30
CA PRO A 41 14.45 3.48 4.48
C PRO A 41 14.77 4.22 3.17
N GLY A 42 13.93 5.18 2.74
CA GLY A 42 14.19 6.03 1.58
C GLY A 42 14.12 5.33 0.22
N ASN A 43 13.35 4.26 0.12
CA ASN A 43 13.24 3.40 -1.07
C ASN A 43 11.90 3.52 -1.81
N ALA A 44 10.96 4.35 -1.35
CA ALA A 44 9.70 4.62 -2.03
C ALA A 44 9.79 5.90 -2.88
N ARG A 45 9.17 5.87 -4.06
CA ARG A 45 9.16 6.99 -5.02
C ARG A 45 7.76 7.22 -5.56
N ILE A 46 7.52 8.48 -5.93
CA ILE A 46 6.43 8.88 -6.83
C ILE A 46 7.02 9.60 -8.03
N ALA A 47 6.50 9.29 -9.20
CA ALA A 47 6.89 9.93 -10.44
C ALA A 47 5.68 10.53 -11.17
N LYS A 48 5.87 11.72 -11.71
CA LYS A 48 4.99 12.33 -12.68
C LYS A 48 5.37 11.81 -14.06
N LEU A 49 4.42 11.25 -14.80
CA LEU A 49 4.66 10.73 -16.13
C LEU A 49 4.52 11.83 -17.20
N THR A 50 5.19 11.62 -18.35
CA THR A 50 4.95 12.43 -19.55
C THR A 50 3.52 12.24 -20.05
N PRO A 51 2.95 13.20 -20.83
CA PRO A 51 1.56 13.12 -21.30
C PRO A 51 1.23 11.86 -22.12
N ASP A 52 2.20 11.28 -22.77
CA ASP A 52 2.08 10.01 -23.51
C ASP A 52 2.26 8.77 -22.61
N MET A 53 2.57 8.96 -21.32
CA MET A 53 2.84 7.91 -20.31
C MET A 53 4.05 7.01 -20.65
N LEU A 54 4.88 7.37 -21.61
CA LEU A 54 6.05 6.57 -22.02
C LEU A 54 7.34 6.99 -21.32
N GLY A 55 7.32 8.09 -20.59
CA GLY A 55 8.47 8.63 -19.88
C GLY A 55 8.14 9.20 -18.52
N ILE A 56 9.18 9.48 -17.76
CA ILE A 56 9.11 10.13 -16.46
C ILE A 56 9.52 11.60 -16.63
N GLU A 57 8.63 12.52 -16.24
CA GLU A 57 8.91 13.97 -16.23
C GLU A 57 9.71 14.37 -14.99
N SER A 58 9.31 13.86 -13.82
CA SER A 58 9.97 14.16 -12.55
C SER A 58 9.69 13.06 -11.50
N VAL A 59 10.57 12.95 -10.50
CA VAL A 59 10.47 11.95 -9.43
C VAL A 59 10.74 12.61 -8.08
N SER A 60 10.02 12.18 -7.04
CA SER A 60 10.27 12.54 -5.66
C SER A 60 10.27 11.32 -4.75
N GLU A 61 10.95 11.41 -3.62
CA GLU A 61 10.90 10.40 -2.57
C GLU A 61 9.60 10.54 -1.76
N ILE A 62 8.99 9.40 -1.43
CA ILE A 62 7.95 9.31 -0.40
C ILE A 62 8.63 8.86 0.90
N PRO A 63 8.57 9.65 1.99
CA PRO A 63 9.22 9.32 3.26
C PRO A 63 8.41 8.28 4.05
N ALA A 64 8.20 7.10 3.45
CA ALA A 64 7.31 6.06 3.94
C ALA A 64 7.95 5.28 5.11
N PRO A 65 7.37 5.34 6.33
CA PRO A 65 7.90 4.65 7.49
C PRO A 65 7.90 3.14 7.33
N TYR A 66 9.03 2.51 7.63
CA TYR A 66 9.21 1.06 7.54
C TYR A 66 8.81 0.45 6.19
N HIS A 67 8.92 1.23 5.11
CA HIS A 67 8.53 0.81 3.77
C HIS A 67 9.26 -0.48 3.35
N PHE A 68 8.49 -1.40 2.76
CA PHE A 68 9.02 -2.65 2.21
C PHE A 68 8.67 -2.81 0.73
N GLU A 69 7.38 -2.94 0.39
CA GLU A 69 6.91 -3.25 -0.97
C GLU A 69 5.41 -2.92 -1.13
N ALA A 70 4.78 -3.44 -2.18
CA ALA A 70 3.34 -3.39 -2.42
C ALA A 70 2.80 -1.96 -2.55
N ASN A 71 3.48 -1.17 -3.38
CA ASN A 71 3.08 0.21 -3.62
C ASN A 71 1.78 0.26 -4.43
N GLU A 72 0.84 1.07 -3.96
CA GLU A 72 -0.36 1.45 -4.70
C GLU A 72 -0.57 2.96 -4.57
N LEU A 73 -1.28 3.54 -5.52
CA LEU A 73 -1.51 4.97 -5.57
C LEU A 73 -2.94 5.25 -6.02
N ASP A 74 -3.67 5.97 -5.19
CA ASP A 74 -5.01 6.48 -5.48
C ASP A 74 -5.03 8.01 -5.46
N TYR A 75 -6.05 8.60 -6.08
CA TYR A 75 -6.34 10.03 -5.97
C TYR A 75 -7.78 10.23 -5.48
N ILE A 76 -7.92 10.72 -4.26
CA ILE A 76 -9.20 10.86 -3.59
C ILE A 76 -9.34 12.29 -3.09
N ASN A 77 -10.39 12.98 -3.53
CA ASN A 77 -10.75 14.32 -3.07
C ASN A 77 -9.57 15.31 -3.01
N GLY A 78 -8.78 15.39 -4.08
CA GLY A 78 -7.67 16.32 -4.20
C GLY A 78 -6.37 15.89 -3.50
N LYS A 79 -6.31 14.67 -2.99
CA LYS A 79 -5.10 14.12 -2.36
C LYS A 79 -4.63 12.84 -3.06
N TRP A 80 -3.33 12.71 -3.20
CA TRP A 80 -2.68 11.43 -3.47
C TRP A 80 -2.71 10.58 -2.21
N VAL A 81 -3.16 9.35 -2.34
CA VAL A 81 -3.20 8.34 -1.27
C VAL A 81 -2.22 7.24 -1.66
N TYR A 82 -1.14 7.14 -0.93
CA TYR A 82 -0.13 6.13 -1.13
C TYR A 82 -0.29 5.03 -0.11
N THR A 83 -0.56 3.81 -0.56
CA THR A 83 -0.63 2.62 0.29
C THR A 83 0.58 1.73 0.03
N TYR A 84 1.05 1.07 1.08
CA TYR A 84 2.23 0.21 1.00
C TYR A 84 2.27 -0.80 2.14
N ASN A 85 3.12 -1.80 1.98
CA ASN A 85 3.40 -2.81 2.99
C ASN A 85 4.63 -2.42 3.81
N THR A 86 4.52 -2.53 5.13
CA THR A 86 5.65 -2.33 6.04
C THR A 86 6.53 -3.59 6.13
N ASN A 87 7.81 -3.42 6.46
CA ASN A 87 8.76 -4.52 6.52
C ASN A 87 8.52 -5.47 7.71
N TRP A 88 9.30 -6.55 7.76
CA TRP A 88 9.25 -7.60 8.80
C TRP A 88 10.09 -7.31 10.05
N MET A 89 10.77 -6.16 10.07
CA MET A 89 11.73 -5.83 11.12
C MET A 89 11.06 -5.29 12.38
N SER A 90 11.81 -5.29 13.47
CA SER A 90 11.38 -4.72 14.74
C SER A 90 11.09 -3.22 14.62
N ARG A 91 10.05 -2.75 15.29
CA ARG A 91 9.63 -1.35 15.34
C ARG A 91 10.24 -0.66 16.54
N ASN A 92 11.41 -0.07 16.38
CA ASN A 92 12.13 0.58 17.49
C ASN A 92 11.57 1.98 17.78
N GLU A 93 11.22 2.73 16.74
CA GLU A 93 10.78 4.12 16.83
C GLU A 93 9.38 4.28 16.26
N TRP A 94 8.60 5.20 16.83
CA TRP A 94 7.31 5.57 16.29
C TRP A 94 6.95 6.99 16.69
N PRO A 95 7.34 8.00 15.90
CA PRO A 95 7.11 9.42 16.22
C PRO A 95 5.73 9.92 15.78
N TYR A 96 4.92 9.08 15.11
CA TYR A 96 3.63 9.50 14.54
C TYR A 96 2.50 9.35 15.56
N ASN A 97 1.59 10.32 15.56
CA ASN A 97 0.40 10.32 16.42
C ASN A 97 -0.84 9.94 15.60
N ASN A 98 -0.94 8.68 15.22
CA ASN A 98 -2.07 8.10 14.49
C ASN A 98 -2.94 7.22 15.39
N ALA A 99 -4.21 7.00 14.98
CA ALA A 99 -5.22 6.36 15.84
C ALA A 99 -4.86 4.91 16.22
N ASP A 100 -4.31 4.12 15.29
CA ASP A 100 -3.98 2.71 15.53
C ASP A 100 -2.52 2.50 15.99
N GLY A 101 -1.79 3.61 16.22
CA GLY A 101 -0.42 3.56 16.70
C GLY A 101 0.56 2.93 15.71
N LYS A 102 1.63 2.39 16.25
CA LYS A 102 2.71 1.77 15.49
C LYS A 102 2.23 0.53 14.71
N PRO A 103 2.50 0.42 13.39
CA PRO A 103 2.08 -0.73 12.61
C PRO A 103 2.79 -2.01 13.06
N SER A 104 2.09 -3.13 13.01
CA SER A 104 2.71 -4.45 13.12
C SER A 104 3.57 -4.76 11.89
N THR A 105 4.36 -5.83 11.98
CA THR A 105 5.22 -6.24 10.85
C THR A 105 4.39 -6.69 9.66
N CYS A 106 4.85 -6.35 8.47
CA CYS A 106 4.22 -6.71 7.21
C CYS A 106 2.70 -6.43 7.18
N SER A 107 2.32 -5.23 7.61
CA SER A 107 0.94 -4.73 7.58
C SER A 107 0.80 -3.59 6.57
N MET A 108 -0.42 -3.35 6.13
CA MET A 108 -0.73 -2.32 5.15
C MET A 108 -1.06 -1.01 5.84
N VAL A 109 -0.43 0.04 5.36
CA VAL A 109 -0.53 1.40 5.89
C VAL A 109 -0.65 2.41 4.77
N TYR A 110 -1.03 3.65 5.09
CA TYR A 110 -1.14 4.68 4.06
C TYR A 110 -0.66 6.05 4.50
N MET A 111 -0.26 6.81 3.50
CA MET A 111 0.11 8.22 3.60
C MET A 111 -0.70 9.05 2.62
N THR A 112 -0.85 10.34 2.89
CA THR A 112 -1.51 11.28 1.96
C THR A 112 -0.67 12.52 1.71
N SER A 113 -0.85 13.12 0.52
CA SER A 113 -0.26 14.42 0.18
C SER A 113 -1.17 15.20 -0.77
N THR A 114 -1.13 16.53 -0.68
CA THR A 114 -1.69 17.45 -1.69
C THR A 114 -0.62 17.98 -2.65
N MET A 115 0.66 17.73 -2.38
CA MET A 115 1.80 18.18 -3.17
C MET A 115 2.83 17.04 -3.30
N PRO A 116 2.52 15.96 -4.07
CA PRO A 116 3.22 14.69 -3.99
C PRO A 116 4.71 14.76 -4.38
N MET A 117 5.10 15.80 -5.12
CA MET A 117 6.50 16.05 -5.49
C MET A 117 7.32 16.74 -4.39
N GLN A 118 6.70 17.15 -3.29
CA GLN A 118 7.37 17.72 -2.13
C GLN A 118 7.45 16.65 -1.03
N LYS A 119 8.66 16.16 -0.76
CA LYS A 119 8.90 15.09 0.22
C LYS A 119 8.22 15.36 1.58
N ASP A 120 8.32 16.57 2.08
CA ASP A 120 7.81 16.95 3.41
C ASP A 120 6.29 17.19 3.44
N SER A 121 5.60 17.07 2.31
CA SER A 121 4.13 17.21 2.23
C SER A 121 3.39 15.92 2.56
N TRP A 122 4.08 14.81 2.63
CA TRP A 122 3.47 13.52 2.94
C TRP A 122 3.20 13.36 4.43
N THR A 123 1.96 13.00 4.74
CA THR A 123 1.52 12.73 6.11
C THR A 123 1.24 11.24 6.27
N TYR A 124 1.85 10.62 7.28
CA TYR A 124 1.44 9.28 7.69
C TYR A 124 0.05 9.37 8.34
N GLU A 125 -0.90 8.63 7.81
CA GLU A 125 -2.28 8.71 8.26
C GLU A 125 -2.61 7.61 9.26
N ASN A 126 -2.47 6.35 8.85
CA ASN A 126 -2.80 5.23 9.73
C ASN A 126 -2.46 3.86 9.11
N ASN A 127 -2.72 2.81 9.90
CA ASN A 127 -2.79 1.43 9.44
C ASN A 127 -4.21 1.15 8.91
N TYR A 128 -4.39 0.25 7.94
CA TYR A 128 -5.73 -0.10 7.47
C TYR A 128 -5.96 -1.61 7.30
N LEU A 129 -4.89 -2.42 7.26
CA LEU A 129 -5.00 -3.88 7.24
C LEU A 129 -3.78 -4.50 7.92
N LYS A 130 -4.01 -5.36 8.88
CA LYS A 130 -2.93 -6.11 9.55
C LYS A 130 -2.47 -7.30 8.71
N ASN A 131 -1.37 -7.93 9.13
CA ASN A 131 -0.89 -9.16 8.50
C ASN A 131 -1.95 -10.28 8.62
N PRO A 132 -2.11 -11.16 7.61
CA PRO A 132 -3.01 -12.32 7.70
C PRO A 132 -2.82 -13.16 8.97
N GLY A 133 -1.59 -13.29 9.47
CA GLY A 133 -1.29 -14.01 10.69
C GLY A 133 -1.96 -13.43 11.93
N GLU A 134 -2.27 -12.15 11.96
CA GLU A 134 -2.98 -11.50 13.07
C GLU A 134 -4.51 -11.79 13.07
N TYR A 135 -5.01 -12.37 11.97
CA TYR A 135 -6.39 -12.84 11.84
C TYR A 135 -6.51 -14.37 11.95
N GLY A 136 -5.46 -15.05 12.47
CA GLY A 136 -5.45 -16.50 12.65
C GLY A 136 -5.24 -17.30 11.37
N MET A 137 -4.57 -16.72 10.38
CA MET A 137 -4.08 -17.36 9.16
C MET A 137 -2.56 -17.45 9.19
N SER A 138 -1.94 -18.04 8.20
CA SER A 138 -0.48 -18.04 8.07
C SER A 138 0.06 -16.63 7.81
N TYR A 139 1.17 -16.28 8.46
CA TYR A 139 1.89 -15.05 8.17
C TYR A 139 2.46 -15.10 6.75
N CYS A 140 2.24 -14.05 5.98
CA CYS A 140 2.77 -13.91 4.63
C CYS A 140 2.95 -12.43 4.28
N ASN A 141 3.60 -12.17 3.13
CA ASN A 141 3.57 -10.84 2.53
C ASN A 141 2.12 -10.42 2.30
N ASN A 142 1.90 -9.12 2.32
CA ASN A 142 0.59 -8.55 2.08
C ASN A 142 0.68 -7.52 0.95
N HIS A 143 -0.27 -7.56 0.05
CA HIS A 143 -0.40 -6.61 -1.04
C HIS A 143 -1.87 -6.34 -1.22
N THR A 144 -2.26 -5.06 -1.33
CA THR A 144 -3.66 -4.70 -1.45
C THR A 144 -3.88 -3.79 -2.65
N HIS A 145 -5.10 -3.78 -3.15
CA HIS A 145 -5.59 -2.80 -4.10
C HIS A 145 -6.95 -2.30 -3.62
N LEU A 146 -7.14 -0.98 -3.62
CA LEU A 146 -8.40 -0.34 -3.28
C LEU A 146 -9.17 -0.02 -4.56
N LEU A 147 -10.45 -0.34 -4.59
CA LEU A 147 -11.31 -0.06 -5.74
C LEU A 147 -12.68 0.44 -5.28
N LYS A 148 -13.11 1.57 -5.82
CA LYS A 148 -14.50 2.02 -5.68
C LYS A 148 -15.34 1.52 -6.84
N TYR A 149 -16.36 0.71 -6.53
CA TYR A 149 -17.31 0.20 -7.51
C TYR A 149 -18.74 0.46 -7.02
N GLU A 150 -19.58 1.05 -7.84
CA GLU A 150 -20.98 1.39 -7.54
C GLU A 150 -21.18 2.09 -6.18
N GLY A 151 -20.29 3.02 -5.86
CA GLY A 151 -20.34 3.81 -4.62
C GLY A 151 -19.81 3.13 -3.36
N GLN A 152 -19.43 1.86 -3.44
CA GLN A 152 -18.84 1.10 -2.35
C GLN A 152 -17.35 0.90 -2.60
N TRP A 153 -16.52 1.09 -1.57
CA TRP A 153 -15.10 0.75 -1.61
C TRP A 153 -14.88 -0.72 -1.27
N TYR A 154 -13.98 -1.34 -2.03
CA TYR A 154 -13.53 -2.71 -1.86
C TYR A 154 -12.02 -2.73 -1.68
N ILE A 155 -11.55 -3.69 -0.91
CA ILE A 155 -10.14 -4.01 -0.75
C ILE A 155 -9.88 -5.40 -1.32
N PHE A 156 -9.01 -5.48 -2.31
CA PHE A 156 -8.46 -6.72 -2.81
C PHE A 156 -7.16 -7.00 -2.08
N TYR A 157 -6.95 -8.21 -1.66
CA TYR A 157 -5.75 -8.62 -0.94
C TYR A 157 -5.48 -10.11 -1.17
N HIS A 158 -4.42 -10.65 -0.58
CA HIS A 158 -4.17 -12.08 -0.60
C HIS A 158 -3.83 -12.62 0.79
N ASN A 159 -4.01 -13.92 0.94
CA ASN A 159 -3.56 -14.71 2.09
C ASN A 159 -3.12 -16.11 1.62
N LEU A 160 -2.80 -16.99 2.56
CA LEU A 160 -2.40 -18.37 2.28
C LEU A 160 -3.47 -19.39 2.68
N LEU A 161 -4.72 -18.98 2.87
CA LEU A 161 -5.76 -19.83 3.45
C LEU A 161 -6.02 -21.11 2.66
N LEU A 162 -6.08 -21.04 1.32
CA LEU A 162 -6.28 -22.22 0.49
C LEU A 162 -5.06 -23.15 0.50
N LYS A 163 -3.86 -22.57 0.52
CA LYS A 163 -2.61 -23.34 0.69
C LYS A 163 -2.64 -24.11 2.01
N ASP A 164 -2.97 -23.42 3.10
CA ASP A 164 -3.02 -24.03 4.43
C ASP A 164 -4.13 -25.08 4.53
N TYR A 165 -5.29 -24.85 3.91
CA TYR A 165 -6.42 -25.80 3.92
C TYR A 165 -6.13 -27.08 3.14
N HIS A 166 -5.42 -26.99 2.01
CA HIS A 166 -5.10 -28.11 1.15
C HIS A 166 -3.73 -28.73 1.39
N ASP A 167 -2.96 -28.20 2.36
CA ASP A 167 -1.58 -28.62 2.66
C ASP A 167 -0.67 -28.62 1.42
N PHE A 168 -0.76 -27.55 0.63
CA PHE A 168 0.09 -27.41 -0.55
C PHE A 168 1.48 -26.89 -0.18
N ASP A 169 2.50 -27.45 -0.84
CA ASP A 169 3.84 -26.88 -0.79
C ASP A 169 3.94 -25.57 -1.58
N GLY A 170 4.86 -24.69 -1.15
CA GLY A 170 5.14 -23.44 -1.85
C GLY A 170 4.30 -22.25 -1.37
N GLY A 171 4.35 -21.17 -2.13
CA GLY A 171 3.79 -19.86 -1.77
C GLY A 171 2.47 -19.53 -2.46
N PHE A 172 1.55 -20.47 -2.61
CA PHE A 172 0.26 -20.21 -3.25
C PHE A 172 -0.54 -19.16 -2.48
N ARG A 173 -0.90 -18.08 -3.19
CA ARG A 173 -1.69 -16.97 -2.65
C ARG A 173 -3.15 -17.12 -3.06
N SER A 174 -4.04 -16.97 -2.09
CA SER A 174 -5.49 -16.92 -2.33
C SER A 174 -5.90 -15.47 -2.54
N ILE A 175 -6.51 -15.15 -3.67
CA ILE A 175 -7.07 -13.83 -3.93
C ILE A 175 -8.34 -13.67 -3.08
N CYS A 176 -8.43 -12.56 -2.37
CA CYS A 176 -9.54 -12.23 -1.48
C CYS A 176 -10.05 -10.83 -1.76
N VAL A 177 -11.32 -10.58 -1.41
CA VAL A 177 -11.95 -9.27 -1.49
C VAL A 177 -12.91 -9.09 -0.32
N ASP A 178 -12.85 -7.91 0.30
CA ASP A 178 -13.79 -7.48 1.33
C ASP A 178 -14.25 -6.04 1.06
N LYS A 179 -15.31 -5.62 1.71
CA LYS A 179 -15.71 -4.20 1.74
C LYS A 179 -14.79 -3.44 2.71
N ILE A 180 -14.49 -2.20 2.38
CA ILE A 180 -13.72 -1.30 3.23
C ILE A 180 -14.41 0.06 3.33
N ASP A 181 -14.33 0.68 4.50
CA ASP A 181 -14.86 2.02 4.73
C ASP A 181 -13.78 3.06 4.42
N VAL A 182 -14.08 3.94 3.46
CA VAL A 182 -13.26 5.10 3.11
C VAL A 182 -14.10 6.37 3.28
N ASP A 183 -13.72 7.24 4.19
CA ASP A 183 -14.24 8.60 4.28
C ASP A 183 -13.57 9.47 3.21
N GLU A 184 -14.18 9.57 2.05
CA GLU A 184 -13.64 10.32 0.91
C GLU A 184 -13.51 11.82 1.20
N LYS A 185 -14.39 12.38 2.03
CA LYS A 185 -14.35 13.81 2.36
C LYS A 185 -13.09 14.17 3.14
N ASN A 186 -12.73 13.35 4.11
CA ASN A 186 -11.55 13.56 4.96
C ASN A 186 -10.33 12.76 4.50
N VAL A 187 -10.52 11.91 3.49
CA VAL A 187 -9.51 10.98 2.95
C VAL A 187 -8.95 10.09 4.06
N LYS A 188 -9.85 9.35 4.72
CA LYS A 188 -9.51 8.44 5.81
C LYS A 188 -9.96 7.03 5.48
N ILE A 189 -9.02 6.10 5.51
CA ILE A 189 -9.25 4.67 5.34
C ILE A 189 -9.32 4.05 6.73
N LYS A 190 -10.44 3.37 7.04
CA LYS A 190 -10.59 2.71 8.34
C LYS A 190 -9.86 1.38 8.38
N MET A 191 -9.38 1.02 9.58
CA MET A 191 -8.87 -0.33 9.83
C MET A 191 -9.94 -1.36 9.46
N THR A 192 -9.58 -2.31 8.61
CA THR A 192 -10.47 -3.39 8.18
C THR A 192 -9.95 -4.74 8.65
N GLN A 193 -10.77 -5.77 8.48
CA GLN A 193 -10.44 -7.14 8.84
C GLN A 193 -10.55 -8.03 7.62
N MET A 194 -9.62 -8.96 7.48
CA MET A 194 -9.76 -10.04 6.52
C MET A 194 -10.86 -10.98 6.96
N THR A 195 -11.81 -11.25 6.06
CA THR A 195 -12.90 -12.17 6.35
C THR A 195 -12.73 -13.49 5.58
N ARG A 196 -13.36 -14.55 6.08
CA ARG A 196 -13.49 -15.81 5.34
C ARG A 196 -14.73 -15.83 4.45
N LYS A 197 -15.63 -14.86 4.65
CA LYS A 197 -16.89 -14.74 3.90
C LYS A 197 -16.68 -13.99 2.58
N GLY A 198 -15.79 -12.98 2.58
CA GLY A 198 -15.64 -12.06 1.45
C GLY A 198 -16.88 -11.20 1.25
N VAL A 199 -17.14 -10.85 0.01
CA VAL A 199 -18.32 -10.07 -0.42
C VAL A 199 -19.44 -10.99 -0.92
N ASP A 200 -20.68 -10.55 -0.78
CA ASP A 200 -21.81 -11.28 -1.35
C ASP A 200 -21.73 -11.28 -2.90
N GLN A 201 -22.26 -12.32 -3.54
CA GLN A 201 -22.31 -12.40 -5.00
C GLN A 201 -22.98 -11.15 -5.57
N ILE A 202 -22.25 -10.42 -6.41
CA ILE A 202 -22.85 -9.38 -7.25
C ILE A 202 -23.73 -10.11 -8.25
N ARG A 203 -25.05 -9.95 -8.16
CA ARG A 203 -25.95 -10.53 -9.15
C ARG A 203 -25.61 -9.92 -10.51
N PRO A 204 -25.40 -10.72 -11.56
CA PRO A 204 -25.26 -10.15 -12.90
C PRO A 204 -26.54 -9.35 -13.21
N LEU A 205 -26.35 -8.16 -13.77
CA LEU A 205 -27.42 -7.31 -14.29
C LEU A 205 -28.17 -8.03 -15.40
#